data_17624d299dbdb4da20e32216de0ad4f3
#
_entry.id   17624d299dbdb4da20e32216de0ad4f3
#
_cell.length_a   1.000
_cell.length_b   1.000
_cell.length_c   1.000
_cell.angle_alpha   90.00
_cell.angle_beta   90.00
_cell.angle_gamma   90.00
#
_symmetry.space_group_name_H-M   'P 1'
#
loop_
_entity.id
_entity.type
_entity.pdbx_description
1 polymer ?
#
loop_
_entity_poly.entity_id
_entity_poly.type
_entity_poly.pdbx_seq_one_letter_code
_entity_poly.pdbx_strand_id
1 'polypeptide(L)'
;MKIRKYVAMALCATVAASMAACGNSNDTQKETQPAAADNTADAATADSTADNTADNASDAASGDLSGTIVITGSTSVEKILNDMKDEFEALNPDVKIQYTGSGSSAGIKDTLNKVNNIGASSRNLKDDELVDGLQQEVFAYDGIAVIVNPANEAIADITEEQLADIYSGKITNWSELGGNDAEIFVVSREASSGTRSAFEELIGLEDAGGLTENAATSEGNGPVQAAVAENENAIGYVSFSFIDDTVKPLTISGVEPTAENAKSGAYALSRPFLFCYFDDSVTDAGKAFLEFALSQQAQDIVTSHGGITVTE
;
A
#
# COMPACT_ATOMS: atom_id res chain seq x y z
N MET A 1 -19.67 -44.38 29.59
CA MET A 1 -18.79 -45.28 30.36
C MET A 1 -17.74 -45.81 29.39
N LYS A 2 -16.55 -45.34 29.47
CA LYS A 2 -15.18 -45.87 29.34
C LYS A 2 -14.23 -44.79 28.82
N ILE A 3 -13.44 -44.32 29.72
CA ILE A 3 -12.27 -43.47 29.66
C ILE A 3 -11.05 -44.34 29.28
N ARG A 4 -10.15 -43.81 28.43
CA ARG A 4 -8.70 -44.18 28.40
C ARG A 4 -8.01 -43.02 27.65
N LYS A 5 -7.31 -42.11 28.26
CA LYS A 5 -6.04 -42.01 29.02
C LYS A 5 -4.77 -42.30 28.18
N TYR A 6 -4.02 -41.21 27.96
CA TYR A 6 -2.56 -40.97 27.95
C TYR A 6 -1.63 -41.81 27.06
N VAL A 7 -0.73 -41.13 26.33
CA VAL A 7 0.72 -41.16 26.62
C VAL A 7 1.40 -39.95 25.98
N ALA A 8 2.07 -39.17 26.82
CA ALA A 8 3.07 -38.18 26.43
C ALA A 8 4.41 -38.87 26.22
N MET A 9 5.21 -38.42 25.26
CA MET A 9 6.63 -38.77 25.24
C MET A 9 7.43 -37.54 24.76
N ALA A 10 8.08 -36.93 25.73
CA ALA A 10 9.13 -35.94 25.54
C ALA A 10 10.44 -36.66 25.15
N LEU A 11 11.16 -36.10 24.18
CA LEU A 11 12.57 -36.44 23.98
C LEU A 11 13.37 -35.16 23.82
N CYS A 12 14.13 -34.81 24.84
CA CYS A 12 15.24 -33.86 24.81
C CYS A 12 16.45 -34.52 24.13
N ALA A 13 17.10 -33.79 23.27
CA ALA A 13 18.51 -34.07 22.94
C ALA A 13 19.26 -32.74 22.76
N THR A 14 20.07 -32.44 23.75
CA THR A 14 21.14 -31.45 23.78
C THR A 14 22.35 -31.97 22.98
N VAL A 15 22.97 -31.15 22.16
CA VAL A 15 24.37 -31.30 21.79
C VAL A 15 25.07 -29.95 21.79
N ALA A 16 26.19 -29.96 22.46
CA ALA A 16 27.01 -28.88 22.93
C ALA A 16 28.00 -28.35 21.85
N ALA A 17 28.49 -27.18 22.21
CA ALA A 17 29.53 -26.33 21.64
C ALA A 17 30.84 -27.03 21.18
N SER A 18 31.48 -26.38 20.18
CA SER A 18 32.95 -26.36 20.13
C SER A 18 33.44 -25.01 19.63
N MET A 19 34.18 -24.36 20.52
CA MET A 19 35.07 -23.23 20.27
C MET A 19 36.38 -23.72 19.67
N ALA A 20 36.96 -22.91 18.79
CA ALA A 20 38.42 -22.78 18.62
C ALA A 20 38.67 -21.43 17.93
N ALA A 21 39.28 -20.68 18.51
CA ALA A 21 40.24 -19.73 18.93
C ALA A 21 41.49 -19.68 18.01
N CYS A 22 42.00 -18.43 17.97
CA CYS A 22 43.36 -17.97 17.69
C CYS A 22 43.74 -17.54 16.27
N GLY A 23 44.17 -16.27 16.20
CA GLY A 23 45.32 -15.79 15.50
C GLY A 23 45.38 -14.27 15.32
N ASN A 24 46.11 -13.70 16.25
CA ASN A 24 46.49 -12.29 16.32
C ASN A 24 47.68 -11.96 15.37
N SER A 25 47.68 -10.81 14.71
CA SER A 25 48.92 -10.09 14.42
C SER A 25 48.65 -8.62 14.16
N ASN A 26 49.18 -7.82 15.05
CA ASN A 26 49.49 -6.38 14.93
C ASN A 26 50.44 -6.14 13.75
N ASP A 27 50.33 -5.03 13.05
CA ASP A 27 51.46 -4.14 12.87
C ASP A 27 51.07 -2.67 12.61
N THR A 28 51.85 -1.83 13.24
CA THR A 28 51.78 -0.41 13.48
C THR A 28 52.60 0.34 12.41
N GLN A 29 52.27 1.60 12.19
CA GLN A 29 53.07 2.76 11.81
C GLN A 29 52.54 3.47 10.54
N LYS A 30 52.53 4.77 10.38
CA LYS A 30 52.94 5.96 11.15
C LYS A 30 52.61 7.17 10.28
N GLU A 31 52.14 8.22 10.94
CA GLU A 31 52.14 9.64 10.59
C GLU A 31 52.84 10.11 9.31
N THR A 32 52.21 11.07 8.61
CA THR A 32 52.77 12.40 8.41
C THR A 32 51.76 13.39 7.84
N GLN A 33 51.47 14.44 8.58
CA GLN A 33 51.04 15.73 8.08
C GLN A 33 52.34 16.61 8.01
N PRO A 34 52.50 17.56 7.07
CA PRO A 34 52.22 18.94 7.46
C PRO A 34 51.70 19.90 6.37
N ALA A 35 51.03 20.89 6.87
CA ALA A 35 51.26 22.33 6.83
C ALA A 35 50.57 23.15 5.72
N ALA A 36 49.91 24.16 6.25
CA ALA A 36 49.24 25.31 5.71
C ALA A 36 50.09 26.23 4.80
N ALA A 37 49.40 26.92 3.90
CA ALA A 37 49.80 28.25 3.47
C ALA A 37 48.56 29.09 3.16
N ASP A 38 48.48 30.13 3.94
CA ASP A 38 47.69 31.34 3.89
C ASP A 38 47.99 32.14 2.60
N ASN A 39 47.00 32.79 1.98
CA ASN A 39 47.15 34.11 1.46
C ASN A 39 45.83 34.85 1.18
N THR A 40 45.77 35.99 1.75
CA THR A 40 44.82 37.08 1.83
C THR A 40 44.57 37.84 0.53
N ALA A 41 43.31 38.39 0.47
CA ALA A 41 42.88 39.69 -0.06
C ALA A 41 42.86 39.94 -1.58
N ASP A 42 41.73 40.36 -2.14
CA ASP A 42 41.42 41.78 -2.29
C ASP A 42 39.97 42.01 -2.75
N ALA A 43 39.44 43.16 -2.36
CA ALA A 43 38.08 43.62 -2.62
C ALA A 43 37.99 44.37 -3.96
N ALA A 44 36.86 44.25 -4.66
CA ALA A 44 36.38 45.29 -5.55
C ALA A 44 34.85 45.25 -5.69
N THR A 45 34.25 46.29 -5.15
CA THR A 45 32.88 46.79 -5.36
C THR A 45 32.62 47.17 -6.81
N ALA A 46 31.42 46.80 -7.34
CA ALA A 46 30.71 47.59 -8.32
C ALA A 46 29.23 47.27 -8.32
N ASP A 47 28.49 48.30 -8.00
CA ASP A 47 27.07 48.59 -8.08
C ASP A 47 26.50 48.46 -9.50
N SER A 48 25.25 47.88 -9.67
CA SER A 48 24.19 48.49 -10.47
C SER A 48 22.87 47.67 -10.46
N THR A 49 21.86 48.27 -9.81
CA THR A 49 20.45 48.45 -10.19
C THR A 49 19.65 47.31 -10.85
N ALA A 50 18.68 46.89 -10.06
CA ALA A 50 17.22 46.65 -10.33
C ALA A 50 16.74 46.22 -11.72
N ASP A 51 16.06 45.10 -11.79
CA ASP A 51 14.71 45.06 -12.37
C ASP A 51 13.84 44.04 -11.65
N ASN A 52 12.64 44.52 -11.34
CA ASN A 52 11.57 43.84 -10.60
C ASN A 52 10.78 42.98 -11.60
N THR A 53 10.77 41.68 -11.45
CA THR A 53 9.62 40.87 -11.89
C THR A 53 9.21 39.97 -10.73
N ALA A 54 8.03 40.26 -10.21
CA ALA A 54 7.38 39.52 -9.18
C ALA A 54 6.92 38.16 -9.74
N ASP A 55 7.63 37.10 -9.40
CA ASP A 55 7.08 35.77 -9.42
C ASP A 55 6.56 35.46 -8.03
N ASN A 56 5.26 35.30 -7.97
CA ASN A 56 4.53 34.98 -6.75
C ASN A 56 4.69 33.49 -6.47
N ALA A 57 5.89 33.09 -6.03
CA ALA A 57 6.09 31.79 -5.42
C ALA A 57 5.59 31.90 -3.99
N SER A 58 4.55 31.18 -3.70
CA SER A 58 4.04 30.94 -2.36
C SER A 58 5.19 30.49 -1.47
N ASP A 59 5.62 31.37 -0.59
CA ASP A 59 6.64 31.14 0.44
C ASP A 59 6.03 30.21 1.50
N ALA A 60 6.06 28.91 1.25
CA ALA A 60 5.84 27.92 2.28
C ALA A 60 7.08 27.95 3.16
N ALA A 61 6.93 28.40 4.40
CA ALA A 61 7.97 28.49 5.40
C ALA A 61 8.79 27.19 5.46
N SER A 62 10.01 27.20 4.89
CA SER A 62 11.01 26.16 5.09
C SER A 62 11.62 26.33 6.49
N GLY A 63 10.87 25.96 7.53
CA GLY A 63 11.46 25.54 8.79
C GLY A 63 12.10 24.17 8.56
N ASP A 64 13.28 23.94 9.11
CA ASP A 64 13.96 22.63 9.04
C ASP A 64 13.02 21.54 9.62
N LEU A 65 12.24 20.89 8.74
CA LEU A 65 11.39 19.79 9.14
C LEU A 65 12.25 18.62 9.55
N SER A 66 11.96 18.01 10.69
CA SER A 66 12.72 16.87 11.20
C SER A 66 11.83 15.92 12.00
N GLY A 67 12.33 14.69 12.19
CA GLY A 67 11.67 13.68 13.01
C GLY A 67 11.17 12.48 12.23
N THR A 68 10.44 11.60 12.91
CA THR A 68 9.91 10.37 12.32
C THR A 68 8.40 10.46 12.19
N ILE A 69 7.89 10.08 11.02
CA ILE A 69 6.46 9.91 10.74
C ILE A 69 6.19 8.40 10.65
N VAL A 70 5.34 7.88 11.51
CA VAL A 70 4.92 6.46 11.50
C VAL A 70 3.58 6.35 10.78
N ILE A 71 3.56 5.60 9.67
CA ILE A 71 2.36 5.33 8.88
C ILE A 71 2.10 3.82 8.88
N THR A 72 0.89 3.40 9.22
CA THR A 72 0.48 1.98 9.13
C THR A 72 -0.83 1.86 8.36
N GLY A 73 -1.06 0.73 7.71
CA GLY A 73 -2.36 0.49 7.09
C GLY A 73 -2.35 -0.24 5.75
N SER A 74 -3.10 0.29 4.80
CA SER A 74 -3.43 -0.36 3.54
C SER A 74 -2.22 -0.79 2.72
N THR A 75 -2.14 -2.06 2.36
CA THR A 75 -1.14 -2.57 1.41
C THR A 75 -1.40 -2.15 -0.04
N SER A 76 -2.59 -1.63 -0.36
CA SER A 76 -2.89 -1.15 -1.72
C SER A 76 -2.18 0.16 -2.06
N VAL A 77 -1.87 0.97 -1.06
CA VAL A 77 -1.14 2.24 -1.23
C VAL A 77 0.37 2.08 -1.18
N GLU A 78 0.87 0.86 -0.96
CA GLU A 78 2.28 0.58 -0.64
C GLU A 78 3.24 1.14 -1.67
N LYS A 79 3.00 0.89 -2.96
CA LYS A 79 3.87 1.36 -4.05
C LYS A 79 3.87 2.89 -4.12
N ILE A 80 2.68 3.49 -4.08
CA ILE A 80 2.51 4.95 -4.10
C ILE A 80 3.19 5.59 -2.87
N LEU A 81 2.91 5.06 -1.67
CA LEU A 81 3.48 5.62 -0.43
C LEU A 81 4.99 5.47 -0.33
N ASN A 82 5.57 4.39 -0.86
CA ASN A 82 7.03 4.23 -0.87
C ASN A 82 7.69 5.29 -1.75
N ASP A 83 7.15 5.55 -2.95
CA ASP A 83 7.70 6.57 -3.84
C ASP A 83 7.45 7.99 -3.29
N MET A 84 6.26 8.28 -2.72
CA MET A 84 6.00 9.54 -2.02
C MET A 84 6.94 9.76 -0.84
N LYS A 85 7.19 8.72 -0.05
CA LYS A 85 8.13 8.73 1.06
C LYS A 85 9.55 9.08 0.59
N ASP A 86 10.05 8.37 -0.43
CA ASP A 86 11.40 8.56 -0.93
C ASP A 86 11.59 9.98 -1.48
N GLU A 87 10.58 10.52 -2.17
CA GLU A 87 10.58 11.88 -2.68
C GLU A 87 10.51 12.92 -1.55
N PHE A 88 9.62 12.73 -0.57
CA PHE A 88 9.49 13.64 0.56
C PHE A 88 10.73 13.66 1.45
N GLU A 89 11.36 12.50 1.70
CA GLU A 89 12.62 12.39 2.44
C GLU A 89 13.79 13.04 1.67
N ALA A 90 13.78 12.99 0.34
CA ALA A 90 14.77 13.68 -0.49
C ALA A 90 14.66 15.22 -0.38
N LEU A 91 13.42 15.73 -0.30
CA LEU A 91 13.15 17.16 -0.08
C LEU A 91 13.41 17.61 1.37
N ASN A 92 13.31 16.68 2.34
CA ASN A 92 13.43 16.94 3.77
C ASN A 92 14.38 15.93 4.44
N PRO A 93 15.71 16.06 4.30
CA PRO A 93 16.68 15.02 4.70
C PRO A 93 16.66 14.62 6.18
N ASP A 94 16.18 15.50 7.07
CA ASP A 94 16.08 15.27 8.51
C ASP A 94 14.73 14.61 8.92
N VAL A 95 13.83 14.33 7.96
CA VAL A 95 12.59 13.57 8.16
C VAL A 95 12.81 12.11 7.78
N LYS A 96 12.21 11.21 8.56
CA LYS A 96 12.14 9.77 8.25
C LYS A 96 10.70 9.29 8.30
N ILE A 97 10.24 8.60 7.25
CA ILE A 97 8.92 7.99 7.16
C ILE A 97 9.06 6.48 7.32
N GLN A 98 8.37 5.93 8.31
CA GLN A 98 8.27 4.49 8.54
C GLN A 98 6.87 4.03 8.14
N TYR A 99 6.76 3.36 7.00
CA TYR A 99 5.51 2.79 6.52
C TYR A 99 5.46 1.27 6.74
N THR A 100 4.30 0.78 7.20
CA THR A 100 4.03 -0.65 7.36
C THR A 100 2.67 -1.01 6.78
N GLY A 101 2.65 -1.86 5.77
CA GLY A 101 1.43 -2.41 5.16
C GLY A 101 0.81 -3.50 6.02
N SER A 102 -0.07 -3.11 6.96
CA SER A 102 -0.75 -4.02 7.90
C SER A 102 -2.23 -4.27 7.57
N GLY A 103 -2.73 -3.66 6.49
CA GLY A 103 -4.15 -3.63 6.13
C GLY A 103 -4.88 -2.42 6.70
N SER A 104 -5.91 -1.94 5.98
CA SER A 104 -6.63 -0.69 6.34
C SER A 104 -7.22 -0.73 7.73
N SER A 105 -7.89 -1.82 8.10
CA SER A 105 -8.52 -1.93 9.43
C SER A 105 -7.50 -1.94 10.57
N ALA A 106 -6.31 -2.51 10.34
CA ALA A 106 -5.22 -2.47 11.32
C ALA A 106 -4.66 -1.05 11.46
N GLY A 107 -4.38 -0.36 10.33
CA GLY A 107 -3.89 1.01 10.34
C GLY A 107 -4.86 2.00 10.99
N ILE A 108 -6.16 1.91 10.68
CA ILE A 108 -7.20 2.71 11.33
C ILE A 108 -7.21 2.45 12.85
N LYS A 109 -7.16 1.19 13.26
CA LYS A 109 -7.11 0.82 14.68
C LYS A 109 -5.86 1.38 15.38
N ASP A 110 -4.72 1.34 14.72
CA ASP A 110 -3.48 1.94 15.23
C ASP A 110 -3.64 3.45 15.42
N THR A 111 -4.29 4.15 14.47
CA THR A 111 -4.59 5.57 14.58
C THR A 111 -5.52 5.87 15.75
N LEU A 112 -6.62 5.13 15.88
CA LEU A 112 -7.56 5.29 16.99
C LEU A 112 -6.92 5.08 18.36
N ASN A 113 -5.89 4.22 18.44
CA ASN A 113 -5.10 3.96 19.64
C ASN A 113 -3.85 4.84 19.76
N LYS A 114 -3.63 5.78 18.82
CA LYS A 114 -2.46 6.68 18.76
C LYS A 114 -1.11 5.92 18.75
N VAL A 115 -1.07 4.77 18.09
CA VAL A 115 0.13 3.94 17.90
C VAL A 115 0.95 4.42 16.71
N ASN A 116 0.28 4.95 15.67
CA ASN A 116 0.88 5.61 14.51
C ASN A 116 0.60 7.12 14.53
N ASN A 117 1.23 7.86 13.61
CA ASN A 117 0.91 9.26 13.37
C ASN A 117 -0.22 9.39 12.33
N ILE A 118 -0.20 8.51 11.30
CA ILE A 118 -1.12 8.54 10.17
C ILE A 118 -1.53 7.10 9.86
N GLY A 119 -2.81 6.84 9.76
CA GLY A 119 -3.37 5.61 9.23
C GLY A 119 -3.63 5.75 7.73
N ALA A 120 -3.25 4.75 6.94
CA ALA A 120 -3.55 4.69 5.51
C ALA A 120 -4.66 3.68 5.23
N SER A 121 -5.69 4.09 4.50
CA SER A 121 -6.85 3.24 4.17
C SER A 121 -7.13 3.23 2.67
N SER A 122 -7.62 2.09 2.19
CA SER A 122 -8.12 1.87 0.83
C SER A 122 -9.61 1.53 0.82
N ARG A 123 -10.33 2.08 1.76
CA ARG A 123 -11.79 2.09 1.89
C ARG A 123 -12.22 3.29 2.71
N ASN A 124 -13.49 3.64 2.64
CA ASN A 124 -14.08 4.57 3.60
C ASN A 124 -13.96 4.04 5.03
N LEU A 125 -13.92 4.96 6.01
CA LEU A 125 -14.05 4.58 7.41
C LEU A 125 -15.49 4.13 7.68
N LYS A 126 -15.64 3.12 8.54
CA LYS A 126 -16.94 2.65 9.01
C LYS A 126 -17.51 3.61 10.07
N ASP A 127 -18.82 3.56 10.29
CA ASP A 127 -19.49 4.44 11.24
C ASP A 127 -18.91 4.33 12.67
N ASP A 128 -18.51 3.14 13.09
CA ASP A 128 -17.88 2.88 14.39
C ASP A 128 -16.39 3.31 14.46
N GLU A 129 -15.77 3.63 13.34
CA GLU A 129 -14.42 4.18 13.25
C GLU A 129 -14.42 5.72 13.23
N LEU A 130 -15.58 6.34 12.97
CA LEU A 130 -15.76 7.79 12.94
C LEU A 130 -15.90 8.34 14.35
N VAL A 131 -14.79 8.68 15.01
CA VAL A 131 -14.77 9.21 16.38
C VAL A 131 -14.44 10.71 16.38
N ASP A 132 -14.82 11.41 17.47
CA ASP A 132 -14.57 12.83 17.62
C ASP A 132 -13.07 13.17 17.50
N GLY A 133 -12.75 14.15 16.67
CA GLY A 133 -11.39 14.64 16.44
C GLY A 133 -10.58 13.85 15.41
N LEU A 134 -11.08 12.71 14.91
CA LEU A 134 -10.42 11.99 13.82
C LEU A 134 -10.61 12.77 12.52
N GLN A 135 -9.50 13.08 11.86
CA GLN A 135 -9.48 13.68 10.54
C GLN A 135 -9.37 12.60 9.47
N GLN A 136 -9.93 12.89 8.29
CA GLN A 136 -9.82 12.07 7.10
C GLN A 136 -9.44 12.94 5.92
N GLU A 137 -8.52 12.48 5.08
CA GLU A 137 -8.10 13.18 3.87
C GLU A 137 -7.92 12.19 2.72
N VAL A 138 -8.71 12.36 1.67
CA VAL A 138 -8.60 11.55 0.45
C VAL A 138 -7.47 12.13 -0.39
N PHE A 139 -6.42 11.35 -0.62
CA PHE A 139 -5.27 11.77 -1.42
C PHE A 139 -5.24 11.16 -2.83
N ALA A 140 -6.03 10.11 -3.08
CA ALA A 140 -6.20 9.48 -4.39
C ALA A 140 -7.47 8.64 -4.43
N TYR A 141 -7.85 8.19 -5.64
CA TYR A 141 -8.78 7.08 -5.83
C TYR A 141 -8.07 5.93 -6.54
N ASP A 142 -8.61 4.74 -6.40
CA ASP A 142 -8.06 3.51 -6.96
C ASP A 142 -9.18 2.61 -7.48
N GLY A 143 -8.87 1.82 -8.50
CA GLY A 143 -9.73 0.74 -8.95
C GLY A 143 -9.30 -0.60 -8.34
N ILE A 144 -10.28 -1.47 -8.11
CA ILE A 144 -10.06 -2.87 -7.75
C ILE A 144 -10.17 -3.71 -9.02
N ALA A 145 -9.04 -4.20 -9.53
CA ALA A 145 -9.02 -5.10 -10.67
C ALA A 145 -9.34 -6.54 -10.23
N VAL A 146 -10.29 -7.15 -10.89
CA VAL A 146 -10.47 -8.61 -10.84
C VAL A 146 -9.48 -9.22 -11.81
N ILE A 147 -8.68 -10.16 -11.32
CA ILE A 147 -7.59 -10.79 -12.07
C ILE A 147 -7.76 -12.30 -12.16
N VAL A 148 -7.37 -12.85 -13.30
CA VAL A 148 -7.25 -14.29 -13.54
C VAL A 148 -5.87 -14.60 -14.11
N ASN A 149 -5.51 -15.88 -14.14
CA ASN A 149 -4.29 -16.31 -14.84
C ASN A 149 -4.41 -16.04 -16.35
N PRO A 150 -3.35 -15.59 -17.04
CA PRO A 150 -3.38 -15.34 -18.49
C PRO A 150 -3.77 -16.57 -19.32
N ALA A 151 -3.51 -17.80 -18.84
CA ALA A 151 -3.93 -19.04 -19.49
C ALA A 151 -5.45 -19.25 -19.50
N ASN A 152 -6.20 -18.56 -18.65
CA ASN A 152 -7.66 -18.54 -18.69
C ASN A 152 -8.15 -17.57 -19.78
N GLU A 153 -7.95 -17.95 -21.05
CA GLU A 153 -8.26 -17.09 -22.21
C GLU A 153 -9.76 -16.89 -22.42
N ALA A 154 -10.56 -17.89 -22.04
CA ALA A 154 -12.01 -17.92 -22.33
C ALA A 154 -12.82 -16.87 -21.55
N ILE A 155 -12.34 -16.47 -20.38
CA ILE A 155 -13.01 -15.49 -19.53
C ILE A 155 -12.34 -14.12 -19.73
N ALA A 156 -13.08 -13.18 -20.31
CA ALA A 156 -12.60 -11.81 -20.54
C ALA A 156 -13.45 -10.76 -19.80
N ASP A 157 -14.72 -11.07 -19.56
CA ASP A 157 -15.70 -10.21 -18.92
C ASP A 157 -16.46 -10.95 -17.82
N ILE A 158 -16.84 -10.22 -16.79
CA ILE A 158 -17.61 -10.77 -15.66
C ILE A 158 -18.49 -9.65 -15.07
N THR A 159 -19.71 -9.99 -14.63
CA THR A 159 -20.57 -9.00 -13.97
C THR A 159 -20.35 -8.99 -12.46
N GLU A 160 -20.78 -7.91 -11.79
CA GLU A 160 -20.74 -7.80 -10.33
C GLU A 160 -21.56 -8.93 -9.67
N GLU A 161 -22.71 -9.31 -10.26
CA GLU A 161 -23.53 -10.41 -9.77
C GLU A 161 -22.79 -11.76 -9.89
N GLN A 162 -22.14 -12.03 -11.02
CA GLN A 162 -21.31 -13.23 -11.21
C GLN A 162 -20.14 -13.26 -10.23
N LEU A 163 -19.51 -12.10 -9.94
CA LEU A 163 -18.48 -12.01 -8.91
C LEU A 163 -19.02 -12.37 -7.52
N ALA A 164 -20.17 -11.81 -7.15
CA ALA A 164 -20.82 -12.15 -5.88
C ALA A 164 -21.13 -13.66 -5.79
N ASP A 165 -21.59 -14.27 -6.89
CA ASP A 165 -21.91 -15.70 -6.93
C ASP A 165 -20.65 -16.59 -6.90
N ILE A 166 -19.53 -16.20 -7.51
CA ILE A 166 -18.24 -16.90 -7.38
C ILE A 166 -17.73 -16.80 -5.94
N TYR A 167 -17.65 -15.58 -5.40
CA TYR A 167 -17.07 -15.36 -4.07
C TYR A 167 -17.97 -15.88 -2.94
N SER A 168 -19.27 -16.08 -3.17
CA SER A 168 -20.16 -16.77 -2.24
C SER A 168 -20.18 -18.29 -2.42
N GLY A 169 -19.55 -18.82 -3.50
CA GLY A 169 -19.49 -20.25 -3.76
C GLY A 169 -20.74 -20.82 -4.43
N LYS A 170 -21.59 -19.99 -5.03
CA LYS A 170 -22.73 -20.44 -5.85
C LYS A 170 -22.28 -20.86 -7.24
N ILE A 171 -21.34 -20.13 -7.85
CA ILE A 171 -20.64 -20.51 -9.08
C ILE A 171 -19.27 -21.06 -8.66
N THR A 172 -19.00 -22.32 -9.00
CA THR A 172 -17.79 -23.02 -8.58
C THR A 172 -16.96 -23.56 -9.73
N ASN A 173 -17.47 -23.50 -10.96
CA ASN A 173 -16.80 -24.02 -12.14
C ASN A 173 -16.82 -22.98 -13.27
N TRP A 174 -15.70 -22.80 -13.94
CA TRP A 174 -15.55 -21.85 -15.04
C TRP A 174 -16.49 -22.14 -16.21
N SER A 175 -16.89 -23.40 -16.41
CA SER A 175 -17.83 -23.77 -17.47
C SER A 175 -19.22 -23.15 -17.29
N GLU A 176 -19.61 -22.77 -16.07
CA GLU A 176 -20.87 -22.05 -15.81
C GLU A 176 -20.85 -20.62 -16.40
N LEU A 177 -19.65 -20.10 -16.66
CA LEU A 177 -19.41 -18.80 -17.28
C LEU A 177 -18.91 -18.88 -18.74
N GLY A 178 -18.97 -20.07 -19.34
CA GLY A 178 -18.51 -20.31 -20.71
C GLY A 178 -17.01 -20.56 -20.84
N GLY A 179 -16.30 -20.74 -19.73
CA GLY A 179 -14.91 -21.14 -19.67
C GLY A 179 -14.69 -22.66 -19.75
N ASN A 180 -13.50 -23.09 -19.39
CA ASN A 180 -13.14 -24.51 -19.34
C ASN A 180 -13.88 -25.24 -18.21
N ASP A 181 -14.07 -26.56 -18.36
CA ASP A 181 -14.60 -27.41 -17.26
C ASP A 181 -13.50 -27.59 -16.19
N ALA A 182 -13.42 -26.62 -15.29
CA ALA A 182 -12.44 -26.57 -14.21
C ALA A 182 -13.01 -25.84 -13.00
N GLU A 183 -12.70 -26.34 -11.80
CA GLU A 183 -13.12 -25.72 -10.54
C GLU A 183 -12.43 -24.36 -10.36
N ILE A 184 -13.19 -23.35 -9.94
CA ILE A 184 -12.68 -22.01 -9.68
C ILE A 184 -11.92 -21.98 -8.36
N PHE A 185 -10.64 -21.61 -8.40
CA PHE A 185 -9.83 -21.37 -7.21
C PHE A 185 -9.97 -19.91 -6.76
N VAL A 186 -10.83 -19.67 -5.77
CA VAL A 186 -11.11 -18.31 -5.26
C VAL A 186 -9.99 -17.87 -4.32
N VAL A 187 -9.37 -16.73 -4.64
CA VAL A 187 -8.37 -16.08 -3.79
C VAL A 187 -8.96 -14.79 -3.23
N SER A 188 -9.05 -14.71 -1.91
CA SER A 188 -9.48 -13.52 -1.19
C SER A 188 -8.35 -12.96 -0.32
N ARG A 189 -8.62 -11.88 0.38
CA ARG A 189 -7.69 -11.17 1.23
C ARG A 189 -7.97 -11.47 2.71
N GLU A 190 -7.00 -11.14 3.53
CA GLU A 190 -7.08 -11.15 5.00
C GLU A 190 -8.22 -10.24 5.52
N ALA A 191 -8.71 -10.52 6.73
CA ALA A 191 -9.84 -9.77 7.31
C ALA A 191 -9.55 -8.29 7.58
N SER A 192 -8.26 -7.91 7.76
CA SER A 192 -7.85 -6.51 7.95
C SER A 192 -7.77 -5.71 6.64
N SER A 193 -7.95 -6.37 5.48
CA SER A 193 -7.81 -5.75 4.17
C SER A 193 -8.94 -4.77 3.87
N GLY A 194 -8.57 -3.50 3.61
CA GLY A 194 -9.50 -2.51 3.07
C GLY A 194 -9.95 -2.84 1.66
N THR A 195 -9.08 -3.51 0.85
CA THR A 195 -9.45 -3.98 -0.50
C THR A 195 -10.56 -5.02 -0.44
N ARG A 196 -10.44 -5.97 0.51
CA ARG A 196 -11.49 -6.96 0.73
C ARG A 196 -12.79 -6.30 1.15
N SER A 197 -12.75 -5.43 2.16
CA SER A 197 -13.96 -4.74 2.63
C SER A 197 -14.65 -3.94 1.52
N ALA A 198 -13.87 -3.17 0.72
CA ALA A 198 -14.43 -2.41 -0.39
C ALA A 198 -14.96 -3.32 -1.52
N PHE A 199 -14.22 -4.39 -1.86
CA PHE A 199 -14.65 -5.34 -2.88
C PHE A 199 -15.95 -6.04 -2.50
N GLU A 200 -16.03 -6.60 -1.29
CA GLU A 200 -17.22 -7.28 -0.77
C GLU A 200 -18.45 -6.37 -0.75
N GLU A 201 -18.27 -5.10 -0.35
CA GLU A 201 -19.32 -4.08 -0.36
C GLU A 201 -19.79 -3.76 -1.79
N LEU A 202 -18.84 -3.48 -2.70
CA LEU A 202 -19.14 -3.07 -4.08
C LEU A 202 -19.86 -4.15 -4.90
N ILE A 203 -19.56 -5.43 -4.65
CA ILE A 203 -20.25 -6.56 -5.32
C ILE A 203 -21.48 -7.06 -4.56
N GLY A 204 -21.82 -6.49 -3.39
CA GLY A 204 -22.95 -6.92 -2.58
C GLY A 204 -22.79 -8.35 -2.03
N LEU A 205 -21.56 -8.74 -1.66
CA LEU A 205 -21.26 -10.13 -1.27
C LEU A 205 -22.01 -10.59 -0.01
N GLU A 206 -22.30 -9.70 0.93
CA GLU A 206 -23.06 -10.02 2.14
C GLU A 206 -24.48 -10.50 1.80
N ASP A 207 -25.14 -9.82 0.86
CA ASP A 207 -26.47 -10.19 0.38
C ASP A 207 -26.45 -11.50 -0.42
N ALA A 208 -25.32 -11.84 -1.03
CA ALA A 208 -25.10 -13.09 -1.74
C ALA A 208 -24.83 -14.29 -0.81
N GLY A 209 -24.57 -14.05 0.50
CA GLY A 209 -24.33 -15.09 1.50
C GLY A 209 -22.96 -15.02 2.16
N GLY A 210 -22.16 -13.99 1.83
CA GLY A 210 -20.81 -13.80 2.37
C GLY A 210 -19.75 -14.62 1.64
N LEU A 211 -18.50 -14.46 2.04
CA LEU A 211 -17.36 -15.15 1.43
C LEU A 211 -17.42 -16.66 1.68
N THR A 212 -17.25 -17.44 0.62
CA THR A 212 -17.17 -18.91 0.73
C THR A 212 -16.02 -19.37 1.63
N GLU A 213 -16.28 -20.41 2.43
CA GLU A 213 -15.26 -21.03 3.29
C GLU A 213 -14.11 -21.67 2.48
N ASN A 214 -14.33 -21.94 1.18
CA ASN A 214 -13.33 -22.51 0.29
C ASN A 214 -12.36 -21.47 -0.29
N ALA A 215 -12.56 -20.17 -0.03
CA ALA A 215 -11.65 -19.13 -0.50
C ALA A 215 -10.28 -19.23 0.19
N ALA A 216 -9.22 -19.29 -0.61
CA ALA A 216 -7.87 -19.14 -0.10
C ALA A 216 -7.64 -17.69 0.36
N THR A 217 -7.02 -17.50 1.51
CA THR A 217 -6.71 -16.17 2.04
C THR A 217 -5.23 -15.85 1.82
N SER A 218 -4.97 -14.66 1.24
CA SER A 218 -3.62 -14.13 1.00
C SER A 218 -3.44 -12.78 1.70
N GLU A 219 -2.28 -12.55 2.31
CA GLU A 219 -1.97 -11.31 3.03
C GLU A 219 -1.29 -10.30 2.08
N GLY A 220 -2.03 -9.27 1.65
CA GLY A 220 -1.55 -8.23 0.75
C GLY A 220 -1.89 -8.48 -0.74
N ASN A 221 -1.71 -7.45 -1.58
CA ASN A 221 -2.00 -7.51 -3.02
C ASN A 221 -0.99 -8.40 -3.77
N GLY A 222 0.31 -8.29 -3.46
CA GLY A 222 1.35 -9.09 -4.09
C GLY A 222 1.13 -10.61 -3.97
N PRO A 223 0.88 -11.15 -2.76
CA PRO A 223 0.52 -12.57 -2.59
C PRO A 223 -0.75 -13.03 -3.33
N VAL A 224 -1.78 -12.17 -3.46
CA VAL A 224 -2.95 -12.49 -4.31
C VAL A 224 -2.53 -12.59 -5.77
N GLN A 225 -1.79 -11.58 -6.27
CA GLN A 225 -1.28 -11.59 -7.64
C GLN A 225 -0.46 -12.84 -7.93
N ALA A 226 0.48 -13.20 -7.04
CA ALA A 226 1.30 -14.40 -7.18
C ALA A 226 0.45 -15.69 -7.20
N ALA A 227 -0.53 -15.83 -6.30
CA ALA A 227 -1.40 -16.99 -6.26
C ALA A 227 -2.22 -17.15 -7.55
N VAL A 228 -2.69 -16.05 -8.15
CA VAL A 228 -3.39 -16.05 -9.42
C VAL A 228 -2.44 -16.38 -10.58
N ALA A 229 -1.22 -15.82 -10.58
CA ALA A 229 -0.23 -16.09 -11.61
C ALA A 229 0.22 -17.57 -11.63
N GLU A 230 0.24 -18.24 -10.49
CA GLU A 230 0.66 -19.63 -10.34
C GLU A 230 -0.44 -20.67 -10.62
N ASN A 231 -1.73 -20.27 -10.65
CA ASN A 231 -2.85 -21.17 -10.80
C ASN A 231 -3.78 -20.75 -11.96
N GLU A 232 -3.83 -21.57 -13.02
CA GLU A 232 -4.63 -21.32 -14.23
C GLU A 232 -6.15 -21.18 -13.95
N ASN A 233 -6.64 -21.74 -12.84
CA ASN A 233 -8.05 -21.72 -12.48
C ASN A 233 -8.37 -20.67 -11.40
N ALA A 234 -7.38 -19.85 -11.02
CA ALA A 234 -7.58 -18.86 -9.97
C ALA A 234 -8.31 -17.60 -10.46
N ILE A 235 -9.09 -17.04 -9.54
CA ILE A 235 -9.62 -15.67 -9.58
C ILE A 235 -9.20 -14.94 -8.30
N GLY A 236 -8.80 -13.69 -8.43
CA GLY A 236 -8.45 -12.82 -7.32
C GLY A 236 -8.77 -11.37 -7.62
N TYR A 237 -8.51 -10.49 -6.67
CA TYR A 237 -8.66 -9.04 -6.85
C TYR A 237 -7.52 -8.29 -6.19
N VAL A 238 -7.05 -7.23 -6.86
CA VAL A 238 -5.94 -6.38 -6.44
C VAL A 238 -6.22 -4.91 -6.76
N SER A 239 -5.47 -4.00 -6.14
CA SER A 239 -5.40 -2.61 -6.58
C SER A 239 -4.84 -2.51 -8.00
N PHE A 240 -5.25 -1.50 -8.77
CA PHE A 240 -4.72 -1.24 -10.12
C PHE A 240 -3.20 -1.15 -10.14
N SER A 241 -2.58 -0.66 -9.08
CA SER A 241 -1.12 -0.57 -8.95
C SER A 241 -0.40 -1.93 -8.97
N PHE A 242 -1.14 -3.04 -8.87
CA PHE A 242 -0.60 -4.41 -8.89
C PHE A 242 -0.91 -5.17 -10.18
N ILE A 243 -1.46 -4.51 -11.20
CA ILE A 243 -1.64 -5.12 -12.52
C ILE A 243 -0.29 -5.12 -13.26
N ASP A 244 0.13 -6.30 -13.74
CA ASP A 244 1.28 -6.46 -14.63
C ASP A 244 1.05 -7.65 -15.58
N ASP A 245 2.07 -7.99 -16.37
CA ASP A 245 2.00 -9.04 -17.39
C ASP A 245 1.84 -10.46 -16.81
N THR A 246 1.95 -10.65 -15.49
CA THR A 246 1.81 -11.96 -14.85
C THR A 246 0.37 -12.37 -14.63
N VAL A 247 -0.57 -11.43 -14.69
CA VAL A 247 -2.02 -11.65 -14.50
C VAL A 247 -2.84 -10.95 -15.57
N LYS A 248 -4.03 -11.47 -15.86
CA LYS A 248 -4.96 -10.90 -16.81
C LYS A 248 -6.11 -10.21 -16.06
N PRO A 249 -6.26 -8.88 -16.15
CA PRO A 249 -7.43 -8.19 -15.61
C PRO A 249 -8.66 -8.49 -16.49
N LEU A 250 -9.82 -8.64 -15.83
CA LEU A 250 -11.11 -8.80 -16.48
C LEU A 250 -11.82 -7.45 -16.64
N THR A 251 -12.63 -7.32 -17.67
CA THR A 251 -13.63 -6.25 -17.72
C THR A 251 -14.77 -6.57 -16.74
N ILE A 252 -15.41 -5.54 -16.21
CA ILE A 252 -16.56 -5.66 -15.33
C ILE A 252 -17.77 -5.08 -16.09
N SER A 253 -18.75 -5.94 -16.39
CA SER A 253 -19.95 -5.56 -17.15
C SER A 253 -19.59 -4.81 -18.45
N GLY A 254 -18.54 -5.27 -19.14
CA GLY A 254 -18.03 -4.68 -20.39
C GLY A 254 -17.13 -3.44 -20.22
N VAL A 255 -16.79 -3.03 -18.99
CA VAL A 255 -15.96 -1.86 -18.72
C VAL A 255 -14.55 -2.28 -18.30
N GLU A 256 -13.53 -1.75 -18.98
CA GLU A 256 -12.12 -2.03 -18.68
C GLU A 256 -11.66 -1.40 -17.36
N PRO A 257 -10.81 -2.11 -16.58
CA PRO A 257 -10.23 -1.60 -15.34
C PRO A 257 -9.11 -0.57 -15.62
N THR A 258 -9.50 0.63 -15.97
CA THR A 258 -8.60 1.74 -16.25
C THR A 258 -8.86 2.93 -15.32
N ALA A 259 -7.83 3.74 -15.05
CA ALA A 259 -7.96 4.95 -14.25
C ALA A 259 -9.01 5.91 -14.84
N GLU A 260 -9.11 6.02 -16.18
CA GLU A 260 -10.09 6.85 -16.87
C GLU A 260 -11.53 6.38 -16.60
N ASN A 261 -11.78 5.08 -16.74
CA ASN A 261 -13.11 4.50 -16.49
C ASN A 261 -13.49 4.59 -15.01
N ALA A 262 -12.54 4.44 -14.09
CA ALA A 262 -12.77 4.61 -12.66
C ALA A 262 -13.02 6.09 -12.30
N LYS A 263 -12.27 7.03 -12.88
CA LYS A 263 -12.46 8.49 -12.69
C LYS A 263 -13.83 8.96 -13.19
N SER A 264 -14.29 8.44 -14.32
CA SER A 264 -15.60 8.77 -14.89
C SER A 264 -16.78 8.12 -14.14
N GLY A 265 -16.51 7.18 -13.23
CA GLY A 265 -17.53 6.36 -12.55
C GLY A 265 -18.13 5.26 -13.42
N ALA A 266 -17.58 5.00 -14.61
CA ALA A 266 -18.01 3.90 -15.48
C ALA A 266 -17.57 2.55 -14.93
N TYR A 267 -16.38 2.46 -14.32
CA TYR A 267 -15.89 1.24 -13.67
C TYR A 267 -16.42 1.16 -12.23
N ALA A 268 -17.24 0.16 -11.95
CA ALA A 268 -17.99 0.06 -10.70
C ALA A 268 -17.10 -0.21 -9.46
N LEU A 269 -15.96 -0.89 -9.63
CA LEU A 269 -15.11 -1.31 -8.52
C LEU A 269 -14.03 -0.26 -8.21
N SER A 270 -14.45 0.94 -7.82
CA SER A 270 -13.55 2.05 -7.43
C SER A 270 -13.76 2.46 -5.97
N ARG A 271 -12.69 3.04 -5.35
CA ARG A 271 -12.65 3.37 -3.93
C ARG A 271 -11.67 4.50 -3.62
N PRO A 272 -11.79 5.21 -2.49
CA PRO A 272 -10.78 6.17 -2.08
C PRO A 272 -9.53 5.50 -1.50
N PHE A 273 -8.39 6.17 -1.68
CA PHE A 273 -7.22 6.07 -0.83
C PHE A 273 -7.21 7.29 0.09
N LEU A 274 -7.22 7.06 1.38
CA LEU A 274 -7.28 8.12 2.37
C LEU A 274 -6.30 7.92 3.52
N PHE A 275 -5.92 9.04 4.10
CA PHE A 275 -5.27 9.11 5.40
C PHE A 275 -6.30 9.37 6.49
N CYS A 276 -6.07 8.81 7.68
CA CYS A 276 -6.79 9.17 8.88
C CYS A 276 -5.79 9.48 10.01
N TYR A 277 -6.06 10.52 10.79
CA TYR A 277 -5.14 11.00 11.82
C TYR A 277 -5.85 11.88 12.85
N PHE A 278 -5.20 12.09 13.99
CA PHE A 278 -5.59 13.12 14.95
C PHE A 278 -4.59 14.28 14.88
N ASP A 279 -5.07 15.51 14.88
CA ASP A 279 -4.22 16.71 14.81
C ASP A 279 -3.15 16.77 15.91
N ASP A 280 -3.45 16.23 17.10
CA ASP A 280 -2.54 16.17 18.24
C ASP A 280 -1.51 15.01 18.17
N SER A 281 -1.67 14.10 17.22
CA SER A 281 -0.78 12.96 17.00
C SER A 281 0.15 13.16 15.80
N VAL A 282 -0.14 14.16 14.95
CA VAL A 282 0.65 14.47 13.75
C VAL A 282 1.65 15.57 14.07
N THR A 283 2.94 15.29 13.82
CA THR A 283 4.02 16.26 13.93
C THR A 283 3.96 17.30 12.80
N ASP A 284 4.75 18.41 12.91
CA ASP A 284 4.83 19.38 11.82
C ASP A 284 5.34 18.74 10.51
N ALA A 285 6.29 17.79 10.59
CA ALA A 285 6.72 17.00 9.45
C ALA A 285 5.59 16.14 8.88
N GLY A 286 4.73 15.56 9.75
CA GLY A 286 3.56 14.79 9.33
C GLY A 286 2.52 15.65 8.62
N LYS A 287 2.26 16.87 9.08
CA LYS A 287 1.35 17.83 8.40
C LYS A 287 1.90 18.21 7.04
N ALA A 288 3.19 18.51 6.95
CA ALA A 288 3.83 18.82 5.68
C ALA A 288 3.79 17.62 4.71
N PHE A 289 3.89 16.37 5.20
CA PHE A 289 3.72 15.18 4.37
C PHE A 289 2.28 15.03 3.85
N LEU A 290 1.26 15.29 4.68
CA LEU A 290 -0.15 15.29 4.24
C LEU A 290 -0.38 16.33 3.14
N GLU A 291 0.14 17.54 3.30
CA GLU A 291 0.09 18.60 2.27
C GLU A 291 0.86 18.18 1.01
N PHE A 292 2.06 17.59 1.15
CA PHE A 292 2.83 17.07 0.04
C PHE A 292 2.04 16.02 -0.76
N ALA A 293 1.32 15.12 -0.10
CA ALA A 293 0.54 14.07 -0.76
C ALA A 293 -0.53 14.62 -1.73
N LEU A 294 -0.97 15.86 -1.53
CA LEU A 294 -1.91 16.57 -2.42
C LEU A 294 -1.20 17.45 -3.47
N SER A 295 0.13 17.58 -3.42
CA SER A 295 0.91 18.36 -4.39
C SER A 295 0.92 17.70 -5.76
N GLN A 296 1.16 18.49 -6.82
CA GLN A 296 1.29 17.96 -8.18
C GLN A 296 2.33 16.85 -8.28
N GLN A 297 3.47 16.99 -7.60
CA GLN A 297 4.55 16.02 -7.59
C GLN A 297 4.09 14.66 -7.03
N ALA A 298 3.37 14.66 -5.92
CA ALA A 298 2.80 13.44 -5.34
C ALA A 298 1.66 12.87 -6.21
N GLN A 299 0.87 13.71 -6.85
CA GLN A 299 -0.20 13.27 -7.75
C GLN A 299 0.35 12.68 -9.06
N ASP A 300 1.51 13.11 -9.53
CA ASP A 300 2.24 12.47 -10.63
C ASP A 300 2.69 11.04 -10.24
N ILE A 301 3.10 10.84 -8.97
CA ILE A 301 3.39 9.50 -8.42
C ILE A 301 2.12 8.63 -8.40
N VAL A 302 0.97 9.18 -7.94
CA VAL A 302 -0.33 8.46 -7.99
C VAL A 302 -0.62 7.97 -9.40
N THR A 303 -0.49 8.84 -10.40
CA THR A 303 -0.76 8.52 -11.80
C THR A 303 0.19 7.46 -12.35
N SER A 304 1.48 7.51 -11.99
CA SER A 304 2.50 6.55 -12.45
C SER A 304 2.20 5.11 -12.00
N HIS A 305 1.47 4.95 -10.91
CA HIS A 305 1.01 3.67 -10.37
C HIS A 305 -0.44 3.31 -10.76
N GLY A 306 -1.02 3.99 -11.75
CA GLY A 306 -2.40 3.71 -12.22
C GLY A 306 -3.49 4.19 -11.27
N GLY A 307 -3.15 4.97 -10.25
CA GLY A 307 -4.11 5.63 -9.37
C GLY A 307 -4.76 6.83 -10.04
N ILE A 308 -5.82 7.33 -9.41
CA ILE A 308 -6.63 8.45 -9.90
C ILE A 308 -6.40 9.64 -8.99
N THR A 309 -6.00 10.76 -9.57
CA THR A 309 -5.68 11.98 -8.83
C THR A 309 -6.92 12.65 -8.23
N VAL A 310 -6.74 13.36 -7.11
CA VAL A 310 -7.78 14.21 -6.49
C VAL A 310 -7.70 15.66 -6.98
N THR A 311 -6.60 16.04 -7.63
CA THR A 311 -6.43 17.35 -8.27
C THR A 311 -6.80 17.27 -9.75
N GLU A 312 -7.30 18.39 -10.29
CA GLU A 312 -7.64 18.52 -11.72
C GLU A 312 -6.40 18.62 -12.62
#